data_b10da04fd8be4c9b3bc760d19f08f6a7
#
_entry.id   b10da04fd8be4c9b3bc760d19f08f6a7
#
_cell.length_a   1.000
_cell.length_b   1.000
_cell.length_c   1.000
_cell.angle_alpha   90.00
_cell.angle_beta   90.00
_cell.angle_gamma   90.00
#
_symmetry.space_group_name_H-M   'P 1'
#
loop_
_entity.id
_entity.type
_entity.pdbx_description
1 polymer ?
#
loop_
_entity_poly.entity_id
_entity_poly.type
_entity_poly.pdbx_seq_one_letter_code
_entity_poly.pdbx_strand_id
1 'polypeptide(L)'
;MKLIAYDEGKRLFVLDNGRFAYTIYVNDAGYLETVYFGASRAEYGDIDCVRGAWESASPRYDVARGVELGYADKFKSDAAPLEISPHGVWDKRGAPVILRGADGAFETDFRYESYRIYAGLPAL
;
A
#
# COMPACT_ATOMS: atom_id res chain seq x y z
N MET A 1 -3.06 -24.79 7.19
CA MET A 1 -2.67 -23.61 6.39
C MET A 1 -3.51 -22.44 6.83
N LYS A 2 -2.90 -21.35 7.20
CA LYS A 2 -3.65 -20.12 7.49
C LYS A 2 -3.99 -19.45 6.17
N LEU A 3 -5.26 -19.21 5.87
CA LEU A 3 -5.71 -18.50 4.67
C LEU A 3 -5.23 -17.04 4.65
N ILE A 4 -5.03 -16.46 5.82
CA ILE A 4 -4.55 -15.09 6.00
C ILE A 4 -3.47 -15.09 7.06
N ALA A 5 -2.33 -14.49 6.76
CA ALA A 5 -1.22 -14.30 7.67
C ALA A 5 -0.63 -12.89 7.54
N TYR A 6 -0.03 -12.39 8.60
CA TYR A 6 0.77 -11.17 8.58
C TYR A 6 2.16 -11.49 9.12
N ASP A 7 3.16 -11.17 8.33
CA ASP A 7 4.57 -11.24 8.70
C ASP A 7 5.03 -9.86 9.16
N GLU A 8 5.21 -9.70 10.46
CA GLU A 8 5.61 -8.41 11.05
C GLU A 8 7.01 -7.98 10.61
N GLY A 9 7.94 -8.93 10.47
CA GLY A 9 9.31 -8.64 10.07
C GLY A 9 9.41 -8.11 8.64
N LYS A 10 8.55 -8.60 7.77
CA LYS A 10 8.45 -8.18 6.36
C LYS A 10 7.36 -7.13 6.14
N ARG A 11 6.53 -6.86 7.13
CA ARG A 11 5.33 -6.00 7.02
C ARG A 11 4.40 -6.42 5.88
N LEU A 12 4.24 -7.74 5.71
CA LEU A 12 3.58 -8.36 4.58
C LEU A 12 2.34 -9.13 4.99
N PHE A 13 1.20 -8.78 4.44
CA PHE A 13 0.01 -9.60 4.49
C PHE A 13 0.06 -10.64 3.37
N VAL A 14 -0.25 -11.88 3.71
CA VAL A 14 -0.36 -12.99 2.77
C VAL A 14 -1.77 -13.57 2.89
N LEU A 15 -2.52 -13.48 1.80
CA LEU A 15 -3.82 -14.12 1.64
C LEU A 15 -3.61 -15.26 0.65
N ASP A 16 -3.65 -16.50 1.11
CA ASP A 16 -3.36 -17.69 0.29
C ASP A 16 -4.35 -18.80 0.57
N ASN A 17 -5.09 -19.23 -0.46
CA ASN A 17 -6.06 -20.31 -0.38
C ASN A 17 -5.53 -21.64 -0.92
N GLY A 18 -4.23 -21.73 -1.18
CA GLY A 18 -3.57 -22.91 -1.74
C GLY A 18 -3.63 -23.01 -3.27
N ARG A 19 -4.38 -22.15 -3.93
CA ARG A 19 -4.45 -22.05 -5.41
C ARG A 19 -4.00 -20.66 -5.87
N PHE A 20 -4.51 -19.63 -5.24
CA PHE A 20 -4.17 -18.23 -5.48
C PHE A 20 -3.67 -17.57 -4.22
N ALA A 21 -2.74 -16.68 -4.42
CA ALA A 21 -2.24 -15.83 -3.37
C ALA A 21 -2.30 -14.36 -3.77
N TYR A 22 -2.56 -13.55 -2.76
CA TYR A 22 -2.54 -12.11 -2.84
C TYR A 22 -1.71 -11.57 -1.69
N THR A 23 -0.73 -10.76 -1.99
CA THR A 23 0.15 -10.20 -0.96
C THR A 23 0.14 -8.69 -0.98
N ILE A 24 0.04 -8.10 0.20
CA ILE A 24 -0.02 -6.65 0.42
C ILE A 24 1.10 -6.27 1.38
N TYR A 25 1.88 -5.31 0.99
CA TYR A 25 2.99 -4.78 1.76
C TYR A 25 2.62 -3.43 2.39
N VAL A 26 2.96 -3.25 3.66
CA VAL A 26 2.87 -1.94 4.33
C VAL A 26 4.21 -1.24 4.20
N ASN A 27 4.30 -0.25 3.32
CA ASN A 27 5.55 0.45 3.07
C ASN A 27 5.95 1.39 4.22
N ASP A 28 7.15 1.97 4.14
CA ASP A 28 7.70 2.83 5.20
C ASP A 28 6.92 4.14 5.36
N ALA A 29 6.21 4.57 4.33
CA ALA A 29 5.33 5.73 4.40
C ALA A 29 3.94 5.39 4.98
N GLY A 30 3.64 4.12 5.26
CA GLY A 30 2.38 3.66 5.83
C GLY A 30 1.29 3.38 4.80
N TYR A 31 1.63 3.30 3.52
CA TYR A 31 0.68 2.90 2.48
C TYR A 31 0.67 1.40 2.25
N LEU A 32 -0.46 0.89 1.75
CA LEU A 32 -0.62 -0.49 1.33
C LEU A 32 -0.28 -0.62 -0.16
N GLU A 33 0.67 -1.48 -0.48
CA GLU A 33 1.08 -1.77 -1.85
C GLU A 33 0.75 -3.22 -2.23
N THR A 34 0.19 -3.42 -3.43
CA THR A 34 0.09 -4.76 -4.03
C THR A 34 1.49 -5.25 -4.38
N VAL A 35 1.89 -6.41 -3.87
CA VAL A 35 3.19 -7.00 -4.20
C VAL A 35 3.03 -8.14 -5.19
N TYR A 36 2.07 -9.03 -4.94
CA TYR A 36 1.87 -10.20 -5.76
C TYR A 36 0.39 -10.58 -5.81
N PHE A 37 -0.07 -10.93 -6.99
CA PHE A 37 -1.34 -11.62 -7.21
C PHE A 37 -1.12 -12.72 -8.24
N GLY A 38 -1.40 -13.97 -7.88
CA GLY A 38 -1.20 -15.09 -8.78
C GLY A 38 -1.31 -16.45 -8.10
N ALA A 39 -0.71 -17.47 -8.69
CA ALA A 39 -0.72 -18.82 -8.12
C ALA A 39 -0.04 -18.86 -6.75
N SER A 40 -0.57 -19.71 -5.86
CA SER A 40 0.02 -19.95 -4.55
C SER A 40 1.50 -20.37 -4.67
N ARG A 41 2.34 -19.85 -3.79
CA ARG A 41 3.78 -20.11 -3.72
C ARG A 41 4.18 -20.60 -2.35
N ALA A 42 5.33 -21.28 -2.29
CA ALA A 42 5.90 -21.74 -1.02
C ALA A 42 6.39 -20.56 -0.15
N GLU A 43 6.87 -19.51 -0.78
CA GLU A 43 7.40 -18.31 -0.10
C GLU A 43 6.98 -17.04 -0.81
N TYR A 44 6.77 -16.01 0.01
CA TYR A 44 6.48 -14.63 -0.40
C TYR A 44 7.45 -13.71 0.34
N GLY A 45 8.10 -12.80 -0.34
CA GLY A 45 8.90 -11.87 0.43
C GLY A 45 10.12 -11.27 -0.24
N ASP A 46 10.31 -11.50 -1.52
CA ASP A 46 11.30 -10.72 -2.27
C ASP A 46 10.67 -9.39 -2.70
N ILE A 47 10.41 -8.54 -1.69
CA ILE A 47 9.80 -7.22 -1.88
C ILE A 47 10.78 -6.29 -2.57
N ASP A 48 12.07 -6.48 -2.35
CA ASP A 48 13.11 -5.61 -2.89
C ASP A 48 13.21 -5.70 -4.42
N CYS A 49 12.95 -6.86 -5.01
CA CYS A 49 12.94 -6.97 -6.47
C CYS A 49 11.74 -6.24 -7.12
N VAL A 50 10.64 -6.10 -6.41
CA VAL A 50 9.48 -5.32 -6.87
C VAL A 50 9.72 -3.83 -6.68
N ARG A 51 10.36 -3.42 -5.58
CA ARG A 51 10.65 -2.02 -5.28
C ARG A 51 11.64 -1.39 -6.27
N GLY A 52 12.64 -2.14 -6.72
CA GLY A 52 13.61 -1.65 -7.71
C GLY A 52 12.99 -1.25 -9.05
N ALA A 53 11.81 -1.78 -9.39
CA ALA A 53 11.11 -1.47 -10.63
C ALA A 53 10.38 -0.10 -10.61
N TRP A 54 10.24 0.53 -9.45
CA TRP A 54 9.43 1.74 -9.26
C TRP A 54 10.23 3.01 -9.04
N GLU A 55 11.51 3.01 -9.36
CA GLU A 55 12.32 4.24 -9.34
C GLU A 55 11.90 5.19 -10.45
N SER A 56 11.07 6.15 -10.10
CA SER A 56 10.68 7.22 -11.02
C SER A 56 11.74 8.32 -11.07
N ALA A 57 12.01 8.84 -12.26
CA ALA A 57 12.97 9.93 -12.51
C ALA A 57 12.52 11.33 -12.03
N SER A 58 11.33 11.46 -11.43
CA SER A 58 10.82 12.77 -10.98
C SER A 58 11.45 13.24 -9.68
N PRO A 59 11.56 14.55 -9.45
CA PRO A 59 12.06 15.10 -8.19
C PRO A 59 11.26 14.60 -6.99
N ARG A 60 11.98 14.29 -5.94
CA ARG A 60 11.42 13.76 -4.68
C ARG A 60 11.20 14.90 -3.71
N TYR A 61 10.19 15.69 -3.99
CA TYR A 61 9.86 16.85 -3.19
C TYR A 61 8.42 16.77 -2.72
N ASP A 62 8.22 16.86 -1.43
CA ASP A 62 6.88 16.99 -0.84
C ASP A 62 6.51 18.47 -0.80
N VAL A 63 5.76 18.90 -1.80
CA VAL A 63 5.33 20.31 -1.92
C VAL A 63 4.41 20.71 -0.77
N ALA A 64 3.59 19.80 -0.27
CA ALA A 64 2.68 20.09 0.83
C ALA A 64 3.42 20.39 2.14
N ARG A 65 4.58 19.75 2.34
CA ARG A 65 5.44 19.97 3.51
C ARG A 65 6.56 20.97 3.26
N GLY A 66 6.81 21.35 2.02
CA GLY A 66 7.88 22.26 1.66
C GLY A 66 9.28 21.69 1.93
N VAL A 67 9.44 20.38 1.98
CA VAL A 67 10.69 19.70 2.32
C VAL A 67 11.13 18.76 1.21
N GLU A 68 12.45 18.69 1.00
CA GLU A 68 13.04 17.64 0.20
C GLU A 68 12.94 16.33 0.99
N LEU A 69 12.33 15.30 0.39
CA LEU A 69 12.16 14.02 1.04
C LEU A 69 13.50 13.31 1.17
N GLY A 70 13.83 12.86 2.38
CA GLY A 70 14.96 12.01 2.67
C GLY A 70 14.86 10.65 1.97
N TYR A 71 15.89 9.81 2.10
CA TYR A 71 15.93 8.51 1.42
C TYR A 71 14.77 7.58 1.81
N ALA A 72 14.38 7.60 3.07
CA ALA A 72 13.26 6.82 3.59
C ALA A 72 11.90 7.33 3.09
N ASP A 73 11.80 8.62 2.80
CA ASP A 73 10.58 9.29 2.37
C ASP A 73 10.45 9.38 0.83
N LYS A 74 11.30 8.67 0.11
CA LYS A 74 11.33 8.67 -1.37
C LYS A 74 10.15 7.95 -2.01
N PHE A 75 9.12 7.72 -1.25
CA PHE A 75 7.89 7.13 -1.73
C PHE A 75 7.13 8.10 -2.64
N LYS A 76 6.71 7.60 -3.78
CA LYS A 76 5.84 8.31 -4.73
C LYS A 76 4.55 7.56 -4.87
N SER A 77 3.48 8.18 -4.43
CA SER A 77 2.15 7.58 -4.49
C SER A 77 1.73 7.25 -5.92
N ASP A 78 2.10 8.07 -6.89
CA ASP A 78 1.76 7.90 -8.31
C ASP A 78 2.54 6.78 -9.03
N ALA A 79 3.68 6.37 -8.47
CA ALA A 79 4.52 5.31 -9.04
C ALA A 79 4.32 3.95 -8.36
N ALA A 80 3.83 3.92 -7.13
CA ALA A 80 3.65 2.69 -6.37
C ALA A 80 2.32 1.98 -6.72
N PRO A 81 2.27 0.65 -6.68
CA PRO A 81 1.05 -0.12 -6.90
C PRO A 81 0.15 -0.11 -5.65
N LEU A 82 -0.37 1.05 -5.30
CA LEU A 82 -1.19 1.23 -4.10
C LEU A 82 -2.53 0.49 -4.20
N GLU A 83 -2.93 -0.14 -3.09
CA GLU A 83 -4.27 -0.72 -2.91
C GLU A 83 -5.35 0.36 -2.89
N ILE A 84 -5.05 1.49 -2.25
CA ILE A 84 -5.95 2.64 -2.12
C ILE A 84 -5.16 3.87 -2.53
N SER A 85 -5.51 4.43 -3.69
CA SER A 85 -4.91 5.66 -4.18
C SER A 85 -5.47 6.85 -3.40
N PRO A 86 -4.61 7.72 -2.84
CA PRO A 86 -5.05 8.95 -2.21
C PRO A 86 -5.63 9.92 -3.23
N HIS A 87 -6.49 10.84 -2.80
CA HIS A 87 -7.04 11.90 -3.62
C HIS A 87 -6.38 13.24 -3.27
N GLY A 88 -5.92 13.96 -4.27
CA GLY A 88 -5.34 15.30 -4.07
C GLY A 88 -3.86 15.32 -3.67
N VAL A 89 -3.20 14.17 -3.53
CA VAL A 89 -1.80 14.06 -3.10
C VAL A 89 -0.95 13.45 -4.23
N TRP A 90 -0.76 14.21 -5.30
CA TRP A 90 0.11 13.84 -6.46
C TRP A 90 -0.23 12.53 -7.18
N ASP A 91 -1.24 11.80 -6.75
CA ASP A 91 -1.70 10.60 -7.43
C ASP A 91 -2.74 10.97 -8.49
N LYS A 92 -2.43 10.66 -9.74
CA LYS A 92 -3.29 10.97 -10.91
C LYS A 92 -4.30 9.86 -11.20
N ARG A 93 -4.22 8.74 -10.47
CA ARG A 93 -5.18 7.64 -10.60
C ARG A 93 -6.51 8.03 -9.97
N GLY A 94 -7.61 7.43 -10.44
CA GLY A 94 -8.90 7.61 -9.80
C GLY A 94 -8.88 7.10 -8.36
N ALA A 95 -9.22 7.95 -7.41
CA ALA A 95 -9.34 7.55 -6.02
C ALA A 95 -10.60 6.70 -5.82
N PRO A 96 -10.52 5.53 -5.13
CA PRO A 96 -11.69 4.69 -4.86
C PRO A 96 -12.64 5.34 -3.84
N VAL A 97 -12.13 6.26 -3.03
CA VAL A 97 -12.90 6.99 -2.02
C VAL A 97 -12.56 8.48 -2.12
N ILE A 98 -13.60 9.30 -2.25
CA ILE A 98 -13.50 10.76 -2.21
C ILE A 98 -14.32 11.23 -1.01
N LEU A 99 -13.67 11.91 -0.07
CA LEU A 99 -14.29 12.49 1.10
C LEU A 99 -14.24 14.00 1.02
N ARG A 100 -15.30 14.65 1.48
CA ARG A 100 -15.32 16.10 1.65
C ARG A 100 -15.26 16.45 3.13
N GLY A 101 -14.21 17.16 3.53
CA GLY A 101 -14.08 17.69 4.87
C GLY A 101 -15.10 18.80 5.16
N ALA A 102 -15.30 19.10 6.43
CA ALA A 102 -16.17 20.20 6.86
C ALA A 102 -15.67 21.58 6.37
N ASP A 103 -14.38 21.71 6.12
CA ASP A 103 -13.70 22.87 5.54
C ASP A 103 -13.84 22.95 4.01
N GLY A 104 -14.47 21.95 3.38
CA GLY A 104 -14.63 21.85 1.93
C GLY A 104 -13.44 21.20 1.21
N ALA A 105 -12.39 20.76 1.90
CA ALA A 105 -11.29 20.05 1.31
C ALA A 105 -11.70 18.64 0.84
N PHE A 106 -11.12 18.17 -0.27
CA PHE A 106 -11.36 16.86 -0.85
C PHE A 106 -10.14 15.93 -0.77
N GLU A 107 -9.08 16.35 -0.11
CA GLU A 107 -7.87 15.55 0.03
C GLU A 107 -8.12 14.36 0.94
N THR A 108 -7.65 13.19 0.51
CA THR A 108 -7.67 11.97 1.30
C THR A 108 -6.30 11.32 1.29
N ASP A 109 -5.79 10.96 2.45
CA ASP A 109 -4.50 10.31 2.63
C ASP A 109 -4.66 9.17 3.65
N PHE A 110 -5.00 7.99 3.13
CA PHE A 110 -5.20 6.81 3.96
C PHE A 110 -3.87 6.14 4.28
N ARG A 111 -3.61 5.99 5.59
CA ARG A 111 -2.44 5.29 6.11
C ARG A 111 -2.86 4.04 6.86
N TYR A 112 -2.03 3.01 6.78
CA TYR A 112 -2.19 1.82 7.59
C TYR A 112 -2.10 2.18 9.08
N GLU A 113 -3.05 1.69 9.86
CA GLU A 113 -3.08 1.84 11.31
C GLU A 113 -2.97 0.49 12.00
N SER A 114 -3.89 -0.41 11.73
CA SER A 114 -3.96 -1.73 12.35
C SER A 114 -4.73 -2.72 11.49
N TYR A 115 -4.71 -3.99 11.89
CA TYR A 115 -5.48 -5.03 11.21
C TYR A 115 -6.18 -5.95 12.20
N ARG A 116 -7.19 -6.66 11.70
CA ARG A 116 -7.82 -7.80 12.38
C ARG A 116 -8.04 -8.90 11.38
N ILE A 117 -7.82 -10.15 11.81
CA ILE A 117 -8.11 -11.34 11.01
C ILE A 117 -9.35 -12.00 11.59
N TYR A 118 -10.37 -12.19 10.75
CA TYR A 118 -11.61 -12.87 11.12
C TYR A 118 -11.63 -14.26 10.49
N ALA A 119 -12.12 -15.25 11.25
CA ALA A 119 -12.41 -16.58 10.73
C ALA A 119 -13.88 -16.59 10.23
N GLY A 120 -14.06 -16.53 8.91
CA GLY A 120 -15.38 -16.47 8.27
C GLY A 120 -15.78 -15.06 7.84
N LEU A 121 -17.05 -14.91 7.45
CA LEU A 121 -17.61 -13.61 7.06
C LEU A 121 -17.88 -12.77 8.32
N PRO A 122 -17.47 -11.50 8.36
CA PRO A 122 -17.89 -10.60 9.42
C PRO A 122 -19.41 -10.49 9.42
N ALA A 123 -20.02 -10.55 10.59
CA ALA A 123 -21.44 -10.20 10.71
C ALA A 123 -21.57 -8.69 10.42
N LEU A 124 -22.44 -8.38 9.48
CA LEU A 124 -22.85 -7.01 9.18
C LEU A 124 -23.81 -6.50 10.23
#